data_2bbc3d112d8bc665a28ad56e46ca7002
#
_entry.id   2bbc3d112d8bc665a28ad56e46ca7002
#
_cell.length_a   1.000
_cell.length_b   1.000
_cell.length_c   1.000
_cell.angle_alpha   90.00
_cell.angle_beta   90.00
_cell.angle_gamma   90.00
#
_symmetry.space_group_name_H-M   'P 1'
#
loop_
_entity.id
_entity.type
_entity.pdbx_description
1 polymer ?
#
loop_
_entity_poly.entity_id
_entity_poly.type
_entity_poly.pdbx_seq_one_letter_code
_entity_poly.pdbx_strand_id
1 'polypeptide(L)'
;FNTFIVMRKISFVLAAIMAIALNCNAQSSNGCYRGFIDAGYSIGVGDYEFGRFEVNTSHGYQFNPYLFLGAGAGLHFMSSYETKDMDIPLDVRDSQVDIPVFANIRCNFSKKKVSPFVDVKGGTYVTNNGGLYVNASAGCRFAINEKQAVSLAVGYASEKLEFETFDRFTSNTSMNYTRSPRKLDTEAITLK
;
A
#
# COMPACT_ATOMS: atom_id res chain seq x y z
N PHE A 1 -14.48 11.63 21.51
CA PHE A 1 -13.87 10.71 22.52
C PHE A 1 -13.27 9.46 21.88
N ASN A 2 -13.87 8.93 20.81
CA ASN A 2 -13.36 7.72 20.14
C ASN A 2 -12.07 7.93 19.35
N THR A 3 -11.85 9.11 18.77
CA THR A 3 -10.68 9.39 17.93
C THR A 3 -9.36 9.33 18.72
N PHE A 4 -9.38 9.78 19.98
CA PHE A 4 -8.18 9.77 20.84
C PHE A 4 -7.75 8.35 21.24
N ILE A 5 -8.72 7.47 21.46
CA ILE A 5 -8.48 6.06 21.81
C ILE A 5 -7.93 5.30 20.59
N VAL A 6 -8.44 5.59 19.39
CA VAL A 6 -7.98 4.99 18.13
C VAL A 6 -6.54 5.45 17.82
N MET A 7 -6.24 6.73 17.93
CA MET A 7 -4.87 7.26 17.74
C MET A 7 -3.87 6.62 18.71
N ARG A 8 -4.25 6.43 19.98
CA ARG A 8 -3.38 5.79 20.99
C ARG A 8 -3.11 4.33 20.67
N LYS A 9 -4.10 3.59 20.18
CA LYS A 9 -3.94 2.19 19.73
C LYS A 9 -3.04 2.10 18.50
N ILE A 10 -3.21 2.98 17.53
CA ILE A 10 -2.37 3.06 16.32
C ILE A 10 -0.92 3.38 16.69
N SER A 11 -0.67 4.32 17.61
CA SER A 11 0.68 4.65 18.07
C SER A 11 1.36 3.48 18.78
N PHE A 12 0.64 2.68 19.57
CA PHE A 12 1.19 1.48 20.21
C PHE A 12 1.54 0.40 19.20
N VAL A 13 0.68 0.18 18.20
CA VAL A 13 0.95 -0.79 17.12
C VAL A 13 2.18 -0.35 16.30
N LEU A 14 2.28 0.94 15.97
CA LEU A 14 3.43 1.49 15.24
C LEU A 14 4.73 1.36 16.04
N ALA A 15 4.70 1.65 17.34
CA ALA A 15 5.83 1.49 18.23
C ALA A 15 6.26 0.02 18.39
N ALA A 16 5.31 -0.91 18.47
CA ALA A 16 5.58 -2.35 18.52
C ALA A 16 6.22 -2.85 17.22
N ILE A 17 5.73 -2.40 16.06
CA ILE A 17 6.29 -2.73 14.73
C ILE A 17 7.73 -2.18 14.63
N MET A 18 7.97 -0.94 15.06
CA MET A 18 9.31 -0.36 15.09
C MET A 18 10.26 -1.13 16.04
N ALA A 19 9.79 -1.55 17.20
CA ALA A 19 10.59 -2.31 18.15
C ALA A 19 11.00 -3.69 17.61
N ILE A 20 10.14 -4.35 16.85
CA ILE A 20 10.43 -5.62 16.17
C ILE A 20 11.47 -5.40 15.05
N ALA A 21 11.37 -4.32 14.28
CA ALA A 21 12.29 -4.00 13.20
C ALA A 21 13.74 -3.73 13.70
N LEU A 22 13.91 -3.22 14.91
CA LEU A 22 15.22 -2.88 15.47
C LEU A 22 16.03 -4.09 15.98
N ASN A 23 15.40 -5.26 16.18
CA ASN A 23 16.05 -6.45 16.73
C ASN A 23 16.65 -7.40 15.67
N CYS A 24 16.73 -7.01 14.40
CA CYS A 24 17.25 -7.87 13.35
C CYS A 24 18.80 -7.92 13.38
N ASN A 25 19.35 -8.95 13.97
CA ASN A 25 20.77 -9.27 13.88
C ASN A 25 21.06 -9.94 12.52
N ALA A 26 21.61 -9.15 11.60
CA ALA A 26 22.07 -9.68 10.30
C ALA A 26 23.49 -10.25 10.47
N GLN A 27 23.60 -11.52 10.78
CA GLN A 27 24.85 -12.27 10.60
C GLN A 27 24.54 -13.56 9.87
N SER A 28 25.13 -13.72 8.70
CA SER A 28 25.48 -14.97 8.04
C SER A 28 25.23 -14.97 6.53
N SER A 29 26.16 -15.57 5.80
CA SER A 29 26.06 -15.91 4.37
C SER A 29 24.94 -16.93 4.07
N ASN A 30 24.38 -17.56 5.08
CA ASN A 30 23.28 -18.51 5.03
C ASN A 30 22.04 -17.81 5.56
N GLY A 31 21.13 -17.40 4.71
CA GLY A 31 19.81 -16.87 4.97
C GLY A 31 19.54 -16.26 6.37
N CYS A 32 18.88 -15.14 6.43
CA CYS A 32 18.57 -14.48 7.71
C CYS A 32 17.18 -13.87 7.66
N TYR A 33 16.59 -13.69 8.84
CA TYR A 33 15.40 -12.85 9.00
C TYR A 33 15.71 -11.40 8.64
N ARG A 34 14.80 -10.77 7.90
CA ARG A 34 14.91 -9.37 7.50
C ARG A 34 13.56 -8.67 7.54
N GLY A 35 13.55 -7.41 7.95
CA GLY A 35 12.40 -6.53 7.90
C GLY A 35 12.66 -5.31 7.03
N PHE A 36 11.61 -4.80 6.39
CA PHE A 36 11.60 -3.55 5.63
C PHE A 36 10.46 -2.67 6.13
N ILE A 37 10.69 -1.38 6.13
CA ILE A 37 9.66 -0.35 6.30
C ILE A 37 9.75 0.52 5.06
N ASP A 38 8.66 0.61 4.32
CA ASP A 38 8.53 1.44 3.13
C ASP A 38 7.53 2.55 3.43
N ALA A 39 7.91 3.79 3.16
CA ALA A 39 7.00 4.93 3.16
C ALA A 39 6.98 5.52 1.75
N GLY A 40 5.82 5.84 1.24
CA GLY A 40 5.68 6.31 -0.13
C GLY A 40 4.43 7.14 -0.37
N TYR A 41 4.41 7.74 -1.55
CA TYR A 41 3.26 8.45 -2.06
C TYR A 41 2.88 7.88 -3.42
N SER A 42 1.60 7.60 -3.59
CA SER A 42 1.04 7.07 -4.83
C SER A 42 0.07 8.09 -5.43
N ILE A 43 0.16 8.25 -6.74
CA ILE A 43 -0.73 9.10 -7.53
C ILE A 43 -1.54 8.17 -8.44
N GLY A 44 -2.85 8.21 -8.31
CA GLY A 44 -3.78 7.49 -9.19
C GLY A 44 -3.58 7.91 -10.64
N VAL A 45 -3.69 6.97 -11.55
CA VAL A 45 -3.62 7.17 -12.99
C VAL A 45 -4.84 6.53 -13.66
N GLY A 46 -5.25 7.06 -14.83
CA GLY A 46 -6.43 6.58 -15.54
C GLY A 46 -7.71 7.27 -15.08
N ASP A 47 -8.80 6.52 -14.93
CA ASP A 47 -10.14 7.07 -14.67
C ASP A 47 -10.32 7.56 -13.22
N TYR A 48 -9.46 7.09 -12.28
CA TYR A 48 -9.57 7.38 -10.84
C TYR A 48 -8.28 8.02 -10.33
N GLU A 49 -8.16 9.33 -10.52
CA GLU A 49 -6.99 10.12 -10.09
C GLU A 49 -7.16 10.63 -8.66
N PHE A 50 -6.61 9.91 -7.69
CA PHE A 50 -6.52 10.39 -6.31
C PHE A 50 -5.17 10.03 -5.69
N GLY A 51 -4.73 10.89 -4.76
CA GLY A 51 -3.48 10.69 -4.05
C GLY A 51 -3.64 9.79 -2.83
N ARG A 52 -2.58 9.05 -2.49
CA ARG A 52 -2.51 8.35 -1.21
C ARG A 52 -1.10 8.37 -0.65
N PHE A 53 -1.01 8.51 0.66
CA PHE A 53 0.21 8.26 1.41
C PHE A 53 0.16 6.84 1.97
N GLU A 54 1.25 6.09 1.82
CA GLU A 54 1.32 4.71 2.27
C GLU A 54 2.54 4.45 3.16
N VAL A 55 2.32 3.68 4.21
CA VAL A 55 3.38 3.13 5.07
C VAL A 55 3.18 1.64 5.15
N ASN A 56 4.18 0.88 4.73
CA ASN A 56 4.14 -0.57 4.70
C ASN A 56 5.28 -1.14 5.53
N THR A 57 5.04 -2.27 6.17
CA THR A 57 6.09 -3.08 6.79
C THR A 57 6.05 -4.48 6.22
N SER A 58 7.21 -5.05 5.95
CA SER A 58 7.37 -6.41 5.44
C SER A 58 8.38 -7.15 6.29
N HIS A 59 8.07 -8.36 6.69
CA HIS A 59 8.90 -9.22 7.51
C HIS A 59 9.01 -10.59 6.86
N GLY A 60 10.19 -11.17 6.86
CA GLY A 60 10.38 -12.47 6.21
C GLY A 60 11.82 -12.95 6.26
N TYR A 61 12.13 -13.82 5.33
CA TYR A 61 13.41 -14.50 5.25
C TYR A 61 14.17 -14.15 3.98
N GLN A 62 15.39 -13.69 4.15
CA GLN A 62 16.36 -13.48 3.08
C GLN A 62 17.12 -14.77 2.87
N PHE A 63 16.77 -15.54 1.82
CA PHE A 63 17.36 -16.86 1.54
C PHE A 63 18.83 -16.78 1.14
N ASN A 64 19.14 -15.76 0.37
CA ASN A 64 20.47 -15.44 -0.10
C ASN A 64 20.57 -13.93 -0.35
N PRO A 65 21.71 -13.35 -0.68
CA PRO A 65 21.83 -11.92 -0.92
C PRO A 65 20.89 -11.34 -1.98
N TYR A 66 20.30 -12.20 -2.82
CA TYR A 66 19.48 -11.78 -3.96
C TYR A 66 17.99 -11.93 -3.71
N LEU A 67 17.54 -12.95 -2.95
CA LEU A 67 16.13 -13.30 -2.82
C LEU A 67 15.63 -13.16 -1.38
N PHE A 68 14.58 -12.35 -1.23
CA PHE A 68 13.78 -12.23 0.00
C PHE A 68 12.35 -12.67 -0.28
N LEU A 69 11.77 -13.41 0.66
CA LEU A 69 10.34 -13.73 0.72
C LEU A 69 9.81 -13.37 2.10
N GLY A 70 8.66 -12.73 2.13
CA GLY A 70 8.04 -12.31 3.37
C GLY A 70 6.55 -12.04 3.24
N ALA A 71 5.99 -11.55 4.33
CA ALA A 71 4.64 -11.04 4.40
C ALA A 71 4.66 -9.69 5.12
N GLY A 72 3.63 -8.91 4.91
CA GLY A 72 3.54 -7.59 5.51
C GLY A 72 2.13 -7.07 5.60
N ALA A 73 2.03 -5.90 6.22
CA ALA A 73 0.82 -5.11 6.28
C ALA A 73 1.17 -3.63 6.16
N GLY A 74 0.18 -2.80 5.86
CA GLY A 74 0.38 -1.37 5.71
C GLY A 74 -0.77 -0.54 6.20
N LEU A 75 -0.56 0.77 6.15
CA LEU A 75 -1.57 1.80 6.34
C LEU A 75 -1.55 2.69 5.11
N HIS A 76 -2.64 2.70 4.37
CA HIS A 76 -2.82 3.53 3.19
C HIS A 76 -3.84 4.63 3.49
N PHE A 77 -3.37 5.86 3.54
CA PHE A 77 -4.19 7.05 3.78
C PHE A 77 -4.69 7.56 2.44
N MET A 78 -5.91 7.20 2.08
CA MET A 78 -6.54 7.55 0.82
C MET A 78 -7.14 8.95 0.89
N SER A 79 -6.90 9.76 -0.14
CA SER A 79 -7.63 11.02 -0.32
C SER A 79 -9.04 10.76 -0.81
N SER A 80 -9.95 11.71 -0.56
CA SER A 80 -11.29 11.67 -1.13
C SER A 80 -11.25 11.79 -2.65
N TYR A 81 -12.23 11.15 -3.29
CA TYR A 81 -12.43 11.20 -4.73
C TYR A 81 -13.91 11.42 -5.05
N GLU A 82 -14.19 12.26 -6.03
CA GLU A 82 -15.53 12.56 -6.52
C GLU A 82 -15.47 12.85 -8.01
N THR A 83 -16.15 12.03 -8.81
CA THR A 83 -16.35 12.30 -10.25
C THR A 83 -17.72 12.93 -10.45
N LYS A 84 -17.77 14.06 -11.17
CA LYS A 84 -18.99 14.76 -11.50
C LYS A 84 -19.29 14.66 -12.98
N ASP A 85 -20.54 14.35 -13.29
CA ASP A 85 -21.10 14.51 -14.63
C ASP A 85 -22.40 15.29 -14.51
N MET A 86 -22.51 16.43 -15.19
CA MET A 86 -23.68 17.32 -15.17
C MET A 86 -24.18 17.65 -13.74
N ASP A 87 -23.30 18.10 -12.85
CA ASP A 87 -23.60 18.46 -11.45
C ASP A 87 -23.93 17.30 -10.50
N ILE A 88 -23.79 16.06 -10.93
CA ILE A 88 -24.07 14.87 -10.12
C ILE A 88 -22.79 14.07 -9.92
N PRO A 89 -22.43 13.71 -8.69
CA PRO A 89 -21.34 12.76 -8.47
C PRO A 89 -21.74 11.38 -8.99
N LEU A 90 -20.91 10.78 -9.88
CA LEU A 90 -21.09 9.42 -10.36
C LEU A 90 -20.48 8.41 -9.40
N ASP A 91 -19.21 8.62 -9.08
CA ASP A 91 -18.45 7.78 -8.16
C ASP A 91 -17.86 8.65 -7.06
N VAL A 92 -18.12 8.29 -5.82
CA VAL A 92 -17.66 9.02 -4.63
C VAL A 92 -16.94 8.07 -3.70
N ARG A 93 -15.85 8.55 -3.14
CA ARG A 93 -15.12 7.87 -2.07
C ARG A 93 -14.63 8.90 -1.06
N ASP A 94 -14.99 8.73 0.19
CA ASP A 94 -14.49 9.57 1.27
C ASP A 94 -13.02 9.25 1.58
N SER A 95 -12.32 10.22 2.18
CA SER A 95 -10.98 9.99 2.69
C SER A 95 -11.02 8.96 3.81
N GLN A 96 -10.20 7.92 3.70
CA GLN A 96 -10.19 6.81 4.65
C GLN A 96 -8.83 6.15 4.74
N VAL A 97 -8.68 5.31 5.75
CA VAL A 97 -7.48 4.49 5.95
C VAL A 97 -7.80 3.06 5.60
N ASP A 98 -7.07 2.53 4.61
CA ASP A 98 -7.15 1.13 4.21
C ASP A 98 -5.92 0.36 4.69
N ILE A 99 -6.14 -0.88 5.09
CA ILE A 99 -5.10 -1.77 5.63
C ILE A 99 -4.90 -2.93 4.67
N PRO A 100 -3.85 -2.92 3.82
CA PRO A 100 -3.47 -4.08 3.05
C PRO A 100 -2.71 -5.10 3.91
N VAL A 101 -2.95 -6.37 3.62
CA VAL A 101 -2.11 -7.49 4.07
C VAL A 101 -1.61 -8.21 2.81
N PHE A 102 -0.31 -8.46 2.72
CA PHE A 102 0.31 -8.93 1.49
C PHE A 102 1.47 -9.88 1.72
N ALA A 103 1.73 -10.73 0.74
CA ALA A 103 3.01 -11.39 0.55
C ALA A 103 3.96 -10.46 -0.19
N ASN A 104 5.26 -10.56 0.10
CA ASN A 104 6.30 -9.73 -0.51
C ASN A 104 7.44 -10.59 -1.03
N ILE A 105 7.81 -10.36 -2.29
CA ILE A 105 8.97 -10.97 -2.94
C ILE A 105 9.88 -9.83 -3.39
N ARG A 106 11.14 -9.84 -2.93
CA ARG A 106 12.15 -8.87 -3.36
C ARG A 106 13.36 -9.57 -3.92
N CYS A 107 13.78 -9.16 -5.11
CA CYS A 107 14.98 -9.62 -5.78
C CYS A 107 16.00 -8.49 -5.89
N ASN A 108 17.17 -8.65 -5.25
CA ASN A 108 18.30 -7.72 -5.38
C ASN A 108 19.27 -8.26 -6.44
N PHE A 109 19.82 -7.39 -7.28
CA PHE A 109 20.69 -7.78 -8.38
C PHE A 109 22.19 -7.66 -8.05
N SER A 110 22.55 -7.18 -6.87
CA SER A 110 23.95 -7.00 -6.46
C SER A 110 24.14 -7.17 -4.96
N LYS A 111 25.35 -7.58 -4.56
CA LYS A 111 25.83 -7.60 -3.16
C LYS A 111 26.56 -6.31 -2.76
N LYS A 112 26.75 -5.39 -3.71
CA LYS A 112 27.49 -4.14 -3.47
C LYS A 112 26.71 -3.16 -2.60
N LYS A 113 27.38 -2.08 -2.17
CA LYS A 113 26.77 -1.00 -1.39
C LYS A 113 25.55 -0.40 -2.10
N VAL A 114 25.60 -0.32 -3.44
CA VAL A 114 24.47 0.08 -4.28
C VAL A 114 23.98 -1.17 -5.02
N SER A 115 22.71 -1.50 -4.85
CA SER A 115 22.11 -2.69 -5.44
C SER A 115 20.75 -2.34 -6.03
N PRO A 116 20.58 -2.46 -7.35
CA PRO A 116 19.26 -2.44 -7.96
C PRO A 116 18.40 -3.58 -7.40
N PHE A 117 17.10 -3.37 -7.33
CA PHE A 117 16.16 -4.41 -6.91
C PHE A 117 14.81 -4.27 -7.61
N VAL A 118 14.08 -5.38 -7.61
CA VAL A 118 12.65 -5.44 -7.94
C VAL A 118 11.91 -6.01 -6.74
N ASP A 119 10.76 -5.44 -6.43
CA ASP A 119 9.91 -5.79 -5.29
C ASP A 119 8.48 -5.96 -5.78
N VAL A 120 7.85 -7.07 -5.42
CA VAL A 120 6.45 -7.35 -5.75
C VAL A 120 5.70 -7.67 -4.47
N LYS A 121 4.60 -6.97 -4.25
CA LYS A 121 3.67 -7.19 -3.15
C LYS A 121 2.32 -7.61 -3.73
N GLY A 122 1.72 -8.66 -3.20
CA GLY A 122 0.41 -9.13 -3.63
C GLY A 122 -0.42 -9.58 -2.44
N GLY A 123 -1.66 -9.11 -2.35
CA GLY A 123 -2.52 -9.38 -1.21
C GLY A 123 -3.91 -8.80 -1.33
N THR A 124 -4.48 -8.38 -0.21
CA THR A 124 -5.83 -7.84 -0.15
C THR A 124 -5.95 -6.79 0.95
N TYR A 125 -6.87 -5.86 0.78
CA TYR A 125 -7.29 -4.96 1.86
C TYR A 125 -8.21 -5.71 2.82
N VAL A 126 -7.97 -5.58 4.12
CA VAL A 126 -8.80 -6.18 5.19
C VAL A 126 -9.83 -5.21 5.75
N THR A 127 -9.80 -3.95 5.32
CA THR A 127 -10.76 -2.90 5.65
C THR A 127 -11.69 -2.65 4.46
N ASN A 128 -12.87 -2.05 4.73
CA ASN A 128 -13.77 -1.52 3.71
C ASN A 128 -14.12 -2.53 2.59
N ASN A 129 -14.60 -3.73 2.98
CA ASN A 129 -14.98 -4.85 2.12
C ASN A 129 -13.87 -5.46 1.25
N GLY A 130 -12.62 -5.20 1.59
CA GLY A 130 -11.45 -5.89 1.02
C GLY A 130 -11.42 -6.04 -0.50
N GLY A 131 -10.37 -5.60 -1.14
CA GLY A 131 -10.14 -5.78 -2.56
C GLY A 131 -8.73 -6.28 -2.83
N LEU A 132 -8.47 -6.71 -4.04
CA LEU A 132 -7.13 -7.12 -4.46
C LEU A 132 -6.17 -5.94 -4.34
N TYR A 133 -4.95 -6.21 -3.88
CA TYR A 133 -3.82 -5.29 -3.84
C TYR A 133 -2.62 -5.93 -4.50
N VAL A 134 -2.09 -5.32 -5.55
CA VAL A 134 -0.85 -5.72 -6.21
C VAL A 134 0.00 -4.46 -6.42
N ASN A 135 1.26 -4.52 -6.02
CA ASN A 135 2.21 -3.45 -6.25
C ASN A 135 3.53 -4.06 -6.73
N ALA A 136 4.00 -3.64 -7.90
CA ALA A 136 5.29 -4.00 -8.43
C ALA A 136 6.18 -2.74 -8.48
N SER A 137 7.38 -2.79 -7.93
CA SER A 137 8.29 -1.66 -7.88
C SER A 137 9.73 -2.05 -8.22
N ALA A 138 10.47 -1.12 -8.79
CA ALA A 138 11.89 -1.25 -9.07
C ALA A 138 12.65 -0.05 -8.49
N GLY A 139 13.85 -0.27 -7.99
CA GLY A 139 14.61 0.78 -7.37
C GLY A 139 16.05 0.42 -7.07
N CYS A 140 16.69 1.26 -6.31
CA CYS A 140 18.06 1.09 -5.85
C CYS A 140 18.13 1.11 -4.32
N ARG A 141 18.82 0.12 -3.78
CA ARG A 141 19.14 0.02 -2.36
C ARG A 141 20.54 0.56 -2.12
N PHE A 142 20.69 1.41 -1.12
CA PHE A 142 21.95 2.01 -0.67
C PHE A 142 22.26 1.48 0.74
N ALA A 143 23.24 0.61 0.86
CA ALA A 143 23.67 0.10 2.15
C ALA A 143 24.47 1.17 2.92
N ILE A 144 23.97 1.56 4.09
CA ILE A 144 24.67 2.47 5.00
C ILE A 144 25.71 1.70 5.81
N ASN A 145 25.31 0.56 6.33
CA ASN A 145 26.15 -0.38 7.04
C ASN A 145 25.66 -1.83 6.81
N GLU A 146 26.24 -2.81 7.52
CA GLU A 146 25.87 -4.23 7.36
C GLU A 146 24.40 -4.53 7.73
N LYS A 147 23.80 -3.70 8.60
CA LYS A 147 22.45 -3.92 9.14
C LYS A 147 21.40 -2.99 8.55
N GLN A 148 21.80 -1.84 8.00
CA GLN A 148 20.89 -0.78 7.57
C GLN A 148 21.14 -0.38 6.13
N ALA A 149 20.06 -0.14 5.42
CA ALA A 149 20.07 0.38 4.05
C ALA A 149 18.86 1.29 3.83
N VAL A 150 19.03 2.28 2.98
CA VAL A 150 17.96 3.10 2.44
C VAL A 150 17.69 2.66 1.01
N SER A 151 16.45 2.66 0.59
CA SER A 151 16.03 2.30 -0.76
C SER A 151 15.17 3.42 -1.35
N LEU A 152 15.33 3.65 -2.64
CA LEU A 152 14.45 4.50 -3.43
C LEU A 152 13.87 3.63 -4.55
N ALA A 153 12.55 3.70 -4.74
CA ALA A 153 11.87 2.89 -5.75
C ALA A 153 10.70 3.64 -6.37
N VAL A 154 10.45 3.33 -7.62
CA VAL A 154 9.23 3.68 -8.34
C VAL A 154 8.46 2.41 -8.61
N GLY A 155 7.15 2.45 -8.44
CA GLY A 155 6.29 1.29 -8.59
C GLY A 155 4.99 1.61 -9.29
N TYR A 156 4.30 0.56 -9.66
CA TYR A 156 2.95 0.58 -10.19
C TYR A 156 2.06 -0.31 -9.31
N ALA A 157 0.93 0.22 -8.90
CA ALA A 157 -0.05 -0.48 -8.10
C ALA A 157 -1.35 -0.66 -8.88
N SER A 158 -1.94 -1.85 -8.77
CA SER A 158 -3.27 -2.15 -9.26
C SER A 158 -4.11 -2.70 -8.11
N GLU A 159 -5.27 -2.12 -7.90
CA GLU A 159 -6.08 -2.36 -6.71
C GLU A 159 -7.56 -2.37 -7.03
N LYS A 160 -8.31 -3.14 -6.22
CA LYS A 160 -9.77 -3.08 -6.22
C LYS A 160 -10.24 -2.36 -4.97
N LEU A 161 -10.87 -1.21 -5.17
CA LEU A 161 -11.39 -0.37 -4.09
C LEU A 161 -12.90 -0.23 -4.22
N GLU A 162 -13.59 -0.09 -3.08
CA GLU A 162 -15.02 0.15 -3.06
C GLU A 162 -15.31 1.65 -3.17
N PHE A 163 -16.19 1.98 -4.09
CA PHE A 163 -16.73 3.32 -4.33
C PHE A 163 -18.24 3.29 -4.14
N GLU A 164 -18.81 4.41 -3.80
CA GLU A 164 -20.24 4.63 -3.85
C GLU A 164 -20.60 5.19 -5.21
N THR A 165 -21.32 4.41 -6.01
CA THR A 165 -21.76 4.78 -7.33
C THR A 165 -23.21 5.22 -7.29
N PHE A 166 -23.50 6.37 -7.90
CA PHE A 166 -24.84 6.93 -8.02
C PHE A 166 -25.39 6.61 -9.42
N ASP A 167 -26.31 5.67 -9.50
CA ASP A 167 -27.03 5.34 -10.73
C ASP A 167 -28.26 6.23 -10.89
N ARG A 168 -28.39 6.82 -12.08
CA ARG A 168 -29.54 7.67 -12.43
C ARG A 168 -30.63 6.84 -13.06
N PHE A 169 -31.81 6.80 -12.42
CA PHE A 169 -33.02 6.24 -13.02
C PHE A 169 -33.94 7.36 -13.45
N THR A 170 -34.28 7.40 -14.75
CA THR A 170 -35.30 8.31 -15.29
C THR A 170 -36.64 7.56 -15.31
N SER A 171 -37.51 7.85 -14.36
CA SER A 171 -38.92 7.48 -14.42
C SER A 171 -39.73 8.66 -14.95
N ASN A 172 -40.83 8.40 -15.62
CA ASN A 172 -41.64 9.39 -16.38
C ASN A 172 -42.06 10.67 -15.62
N THR A 173 -41.82 10.78 -14.32
CA THR A 173 -42.24 11.93 -13.50
C THR A 173 -41.24 12.40 -12.45
N SER A 174 -40.18 11.66 -12.19
CA SER A 174 -39.17 12.04 -11.18
C SER A 174 -37.80 11.45 -11.48
N MET A 175 -36.75 12.22 -11.22
CA MET A 175 -35.36 11.74 -11.20
C MET A 175 -35.10 11.12 -9.84
N ASN A 176 -34.85 9.85 -9.80
CA ASN A 176 -34.44 9.12 -8.61
C ASN A 176 -33.00 8.65 -8.77
N TYR A 177 -32.21 8.78 -7.71
CA TYR A 177 -30.83 8.29 -7.65
C TYR A 177 -30.79 7.10 -6.71
N THR A 178 -30.15 6.02 -7.16
CA THR A 178 -29.84 4.86 -6.30
C THR A 178 -28.35 4.87 -6.03
N ARG A 179 -27.98 4.81 -4.75
CA ARG A 179 -26.62 4.69 -4.28
C ARG A 179 -26.31 3.21 -4.09
N SER A 180 -25.28 2.71 -4.76
CA SER A 180 -24.84 1.33 -4.63
C SER A 180 -23.33 1.24 -4.45
N PRO A 181 -22.84 0.39 -3.52
CA PRO A 181 -21.41 0.15 -3.40
C PRO A 181 -20.93 -0.68 -4.60
N ARG A 182 -19.86 -0.24 -5.25
CA ARG A 182 -19.25 -0.92 -6.38
C ARG A 182 -17.74 -1.03 -6.19
N LYS A 183 -17.18 -2.19 -6.52
CA LYS A 183 -15.71 -2.38 -6.54
C LYS A 183 -15.18 -2.00 -7.91
N LEU A 184 -14.29 -1.04 -7.93
CA LEU A 184 -13.66 -0.53 -9.15
C LEU A 184 -12.16 -0.83 -9.13
N ASP A 185 -11.61 -1.11 -10.30
CA ASP A 185 -10.18 -1.28 -10.49
C ASP A 185 -9.52 0.11 -10.55
N THR A 186 -8.53 0.33 -9.73
CA THR A 186 -7.77 1.58 -9.66
C THR A 186 -6.29 1.29 -9.86
N GLU A 187 -5.62 2.22 -10.51
CA GLU A 187 -4.20 2.12 -10.83
C GLU A 187 -3.46 3.34 -10.30
N ALA A 188 -2.22 3.14 -9.86
CA ALA A 188 -1.42 4.23 -9.33
C ALA A 188 0.07 4.04 -9.58
N ILE A 189 0.78 5.15 -9.76
CA ILE A 189 2.24 5.21 -9.74
C ILE A 189 2.68 5.57 -8.34
N THR A 190 3.58 4.78 -7.77
CA THR A 190 4.09 4.92 -6.41
C THR A 190 5.55 5.35 -6.41
N LEU A 191 5.91 6.32 -5.57
CA LEU A 191 7.29 6.67 -5.22
C LEU A 191 7.52 6.29 -3.75
N LYS A 192 8.56 5.54 -3.46
CA LYS A 192 8.91 5.03 -2.12
C LYS A 192 10.35 5.34 -1.77
#